data_bcb5e2dab2854ce6bac8b55d8f0af8f5
#
_entry.id   bcb5e2dab2854ce6bac8b55d8f0af8f5
#
_cell.length_a   1.000
_cell.length_b   1.000
_cell.length_c   1.000
_cell.angle_alpha   90.00
_cell.angle_beta   90.00
_cell.angle_gamma   90.00
#
_symmetry.space_group_name_H-M   'P 1'
#
loop_
_entity.id
_entity.type
_entity.pdbx_description
1 polymer ?
#
loop_
_entity_poly.entity_id
_entity_poly.type
_entity_poly.pdbx_seq_one_letter_code
_entity_poly.pdbx_strand_id
1 'polypeptide(L)'
;LETLPLDRNSDLCLIINPKPVTLKCASLAGFDDNHIIEIKRVIDKNLIDLNSKGYINGHTPFSAMLAFTSYFVAYLLGKKYVSLSNENSANESNVKGENINHQYSKSFEFECDFENYSDKYLKAPVKYFSFLRPLNELQIAKLFSKHEKYHHVFKSCNVGSKGENWIRCCNC
;
A
#
# COMPACT_ATOMS: atom_id res chain seq x y z
N LEU A 1 -7.08 9.01 0.28
CA LEU A 1 -7.55 9.53 1.58
C LEU A 1 -8.59 10.65 1.42
N GLU A 2 -8.36 11.65 0.59
CA GLU A 2 -9.26 12.80 0.44
C GLU A 2 -10.63 12.47 -0.19
N THR A 3 -10.73 11.36 -0.90
CA THR A 3 -11.97 10.93 -1.58
C THR A 3 -12.82 9.98 -0.73
N LEU A 4 -12.27 9.47 0.38
CA LEU A 4 -13.01 8.63 1.32
C LEU A 4 -13.82 9.51 2.28
N PRO A 5 -15.06 9.14 2.62
CA PRO A 5 -15.82 9.78 3.69
C PRO A 5 -15.25 9.37 5.06
N LEU A 6 -14.03 9.80 5.33
CA LEU A 6 -13.30 9.42 6.54
C LEU A 6 -13.83 10.18 7.76
N ASP A 7 -14.08 9.44 8.83
CA ASP A 7 -14.25 10.01 10.16
C ASP A 7 -12.88 10.05 10.85
N ARG A 8 -12.29 11.25 10.93
CA ARG A 8 -10.95 11.46 11.52
C ARG A 8 -10.87 11.09 13.01
N ASN A 9 -12.00 10.93 13.67
CA ASN A 9 -12.03 10.51 15.07
C ASN A 9 -12.03 8.99 15.24
N SER A 10 -12.40 8.25 14.22
CA SER A 10 -12.50 6.78 14.29
C SER A 10 -11.60 6.05 13.29
N ASP A 11 -11.24 6.67 12.17
CA ASP A 11 -10.42 6.04 11.14
C ASP A 11 -8.92 6.09 11.48
N LEU A 12 -8.19 5.07 11.06
CA LEU A 12 -6.76 4.92 11.34
C LEU A 12 -5.96 4.84 10.04
N CYS A 13 -4.79 5.47 10.03
CA CYS A 13 -3.81 5.39 8.96
C CYS A 13 -2.72 4.39 9.33
N LEU A 14 -2.65 3.23 8.66
CA LEU A 14 -1.61 2.23 8.90
C LEU A 14 -0.44 2.44 7.93
N ILE A 15 0.77 2.54 8.46
CA ILE A 15 2.00 2.78 7.70
C ILE A 15 3.07 1.77 8.11
N ILE A 16 3.64 1.07 7.10
CA ILE A 16 4.77 0.15 7.34
C ILE A 16 6.09 0.88 7.08
N ASN A 17 6.98 0.85 8.07
CA ASN A 17 8.28 1.54 8.04
C ASN A 17 8.14 3.00 7.60
N PRO A 18 7.42 3.84 8.37
CA PRO A 18 7.13 5.21 7.99
C PRO A 18 8.40 6.01 7.70
N LYS A 19 8.29 6.87 6.71
CA LYS A 19 9.30 7.90 6.39
C LYS A 19 8.72 9.27 6.69
N PRO A 20 9.54 10.30 6.92
CA PRO A 20 9.04 11.65 7.22
C PRO A 20 8.01 12.15 6.21
N VAL A 21 8.20 11.81 4.93
CA VAL A 21 7.26 12.14 3.85
C VAL A 21 5.90 11.46 4.02
N THR A 22 5.87 10.17 4.38
CA THR A 22 4.59 9.45 4.56
C THR A 22 3.82 9.97 5.76
N LEU A 23 4.50 10.26 6.86
CA LEU A 23 3.91 10.90 8.04
C LEU A 23 3.38 12.30 7.71
N LYS A 24 4.14 13.09 6.97
CA LYS A 24 3.68 14.42 6.53
C LYS A 24 2.43 14.34 5.66
N CYS A 25 2.36 13.37 4.74
CA CYS A 25 1.15 13.15 3.94
C CYS A 25 -0.04 12.74 4.81
N ALA A 26 0.15 11.87 5.79
CA ALA A 26 -0.90 11.47 6.73
C ALA A 26 -1.40 12.67 7.55
N SER A 27 -0.49 13.49 8.07
CA SER A 27 -0.83 14.72 8.80
C SER A 27 -1.62 15.71 7.93
N LEU A 28 -1.21 15.94 6.66
CA LEU A 28 -1.96 16.75 5.72
C LEU A 28 -3.35 16.19 5.38
N ALA A 29 -3.51 14.87 5.45
CA ALA A 29 -4.81 14.21 5.32
C ALA A 29 -5.69 14.33 6.58
N GLY A 30 -5.17 14.91 7.67
CA GLY A 30 -5.89 15.15 8.91
C GLY A 30 -5.76 14.06 9.96
N PHE A 31 -4.82 13.12 9.81
CA PHE A 31 -4.49 12.15 10.87
C PHE A 31 -3.46 12.76 11.82
N ASP A 32 -3.74 12.71 13.10
CA ASP A 32 -2.79 13.01 14.18
C ASP A 32 -2.03 11.74 14.61
N ASP A 33 -1.09 11.89 15.52
CA ASP A 33 -0.23 10.78 15.98
C ASP A 33 -1.03 9.66 16.67
N ASN A 34 -2.20 9.94 17.26
CA ASN A 34 -3.04 8.93 17.89
C ASN A 34 -3.82 8.08 16.88
N HIS A 35 -3.95 8.56 15.64
CA HIS A 35 -4.66 7.89 14.56
C HIS A 35 -3.71 7.30 13.50
N ILE A 36 -2.41 7.30 13.76
CA ILE A 36 -1.40 6.66 12.91
C ILE A 36 -0.91 5.37 13.60
N ILE A 37 -1.05 4.26 12.88
CA ILE A 37 -0.50 2.96 13.29
C ILE A 37 0.78 2.70 12.53
N GLU A 38 1.89 2.70 13.23
CA GLU A 38 3.20 2.42 12.66
C GLU A 38 3.57 0.95 12.85
N ILE A 39 3.92 0.29 11.76
CA ILE A 39 4.43 -1.08 11.79
C ILE A 39 5.88 -1.11 11.37
N LYS A 40 6.74 -1.58 12.23
CA LYS A 40 8.16 -1.77 11.93
C LYS A 40 8.39 -3.16 11.34
N ARG A 41 8.75 -3.22 10.06
CA ARG A 41 9.23 -4.43 9.40
C ARG A 41 10.75 -4.46 9.44
N VAL A 42 11.32 -5.55 9.95
CA VAL A 42 12.77 -5.78 9.96
C VAL A 42 13.06 -6.96 9.04
N ILE A 43 13.98 -6.77 8.10
CA ILE A 43 14.48 -7.86 7.24
C ILE A 43 15.56 -8.61 8.01
N ASP A 44 15.47 -9.95 7.97
CA ASP A 44 16.45 -10.80 8.65
C ASP A 44 17.86 -10.56 8.10
N LYS A 45 18.84 -10.47 9.00
CA LYS A 45 20.25 -10.22 8.63
C LYS A 45 20.84 -11.33 7.78
N ASN A 46 20.45 -12.58 8.01
CA ASN A 46 20.90 -13.72 7.21
C ASN A 46 20.51 -13.56 5.74
N LEU A 47 19.31 -13.02 5.46
CA LEU A 47 18.89 -12.75 4.08
C LEU A 47 19.79 -11.71 3.41
N ILE A 48 20.15 -10.65 4.13
CA ILE A 48 21.06 -9.61 3.63
C ILE A 48 22.44 -10.17 3.39
N ASP A 49 22.95 -10.98 4.30
CA ASP A 49 24.26 -11.63 4.19
C ASP A 49 24.31 -12.62 3.03
N LEU A 50 23.26 -13.41 2.81
CA LEU A 50 23.14 -14.30 1.66
C LEU A 50 23.13 -13.52 0.34
N ASN A 51 22.41 -12.40 0.27
CA ASN A 51 22.41 -11.53 -0.91
C ASN A 51 23.82 -11.00 -1.22
N SER A 52 24.59 -10.60 -0.20
CA SER A 52 25.97 -10.14 -0.40
C SER A 52 26.89 -11.22 -0.94
N LYS A 53 26.56 -12.49 -0.73
CA LYS A 53 27.27 -13.68 -1.23
C LYS A 53 26.78 -14.12 -2.63
N GLY A 54 25.87 -13.35 -3.26
CA GLY A 54 25.36 -13.64 -4.60
C GLY A 54 24.18 -14.61 -4.65
N TYR A 55 23.62 -15.01 -3.51
CA TYR A 55 22.39 -15.80 -3.51
C TYR A 55 21.21 -14.96 -3.98
N ILE A 56 20.40 -15.52 -4.87
CA ILE A 56 19.20 -14.85 -5.40
C ILE A 56 18.06 -15.07 -4.40
N ASN A 57 17.51 -13.98 -3.87
CA ASN A 57 16.23 -14.02 -3.18
C ASN A 57 15.11 -13.67 -4.16
N GLY A 58 14.02 -14.39 -4.10
CA GLY A 58 12.81 -14.09 -4.86
C GLY A 58 12.17 -12.76 -4.41
N HIS A 59 11.31 -12.20 -5.24
CA HIS A 59 10.52 -11.03 -4.90
C HIS A 59 9.46 -11.41 -3.85
N THR A 60 9.58 -10.88 -2.64
CA THR A 60 8.54 -11.07 -1.60
C THR A 60 7.32 -10.23 -1.97
N PRO A 61 6.12 -10.82 -2.08
CA PRO A 61 4.90 -10.09 -2.43
C PRO A 61 4.47 -9.16 -1.28
N PHE A 62 5.02 -7.96 -1.26
CA PHE A 62 4.80 -6.97 -0.19
C PHE A 62 3.32 -6.68 0.03
N SER A 63 2.52 -6.58 -1.04
CA SER A 63 1.09 -6.27 -0.91
C SER A 63 0.30 -7.40 -0.26
N ALA A 64 0.70 -8.66 -0.47
CA ALA A 64 0.08 -9.79 0.24
C ALA A 64 0.43 -9.74 1.74
N MET A 65 1.69 -9.48 2.09
CA MET A 65 2.07 -9.27 3.49
C MET A 65 1.28 -8.12 4.12
N LEU A 66 1.10 -7.02 3.40
CA LEU A 66 0.31 -5.88 3.85
C LEU A 66 -1.16 -6.27 4.08
N ALA A 67 -1.74 -7.09 3.21
CA ALA A 67 -3.13 -7.55 3.35
C ALA A 67 -3.32 -8.30 4.67
N PHE A 68 -2.52 -9.33 4.93
CA PHE A 68 -2.59 -10.09 6.19
C PHE A 68 -2.32 -9.23 7.42
N THR A 69 -1.32 -8.36 7.35
CA THR A 69 -0.93 -7.50 8.48
C THR A 69 -2.03 -6.48 8.79
N SER A 70 -2.55 -5.78 7.78
CA SER A 70 -3.61 -4.78 7.97
C SER A 70 -4.93 -5.41 8.41
N TYR A 71 -5.26 -6.60 7.88
CA TYR A 71 -6.43 -7.36 8.31
C TYR A 71 -6.34 -7.73 9.80
N PHE A 72 -5.19 -8.24 10.24
CA PHE A 72 -4.94 -8.59 11.63
C PHE A 72 -5.03 -7.37 12.56
N VAL A 73 -4.41 -6.26 12.17
CA VAL A 73 -4.48 -5.00 12.94
C VAL A 73 -5.92 -4.49 13.00
N ALA A 74 -6.66 -4.51 11.90
CA ALA A 74 -8.06 -4.12 11.87
C ALA A 74 -8.91 -4.98 12.82
N TYR A 75 -8.69 -6.29 12.82
CA TYR A 75 -9.36 -7.21 13.74
C TYR A 75 -9.07 -6.86 15.21
N LEU A 76 -7.80 -6.66 15.58
CA LEU A 76 -7.41 -6.34 16.96
C LEU A 76 -8.00 -5.01 17.44
N LEU A 77 -8.15 -4.04 16.53
CA LEU A 77 -8.66 -2.70 16.83
C LEU A 77 -10.17 -2.55 16.58
N GLY A 78 -10.88 -3.66 16.31
CA GLY A 78 -12.32 -3.66 16.08
C GLY A 78 -12.76 -2.88 14.84
N LYS A 79 -11.88 -2.72 13.84
CA LYS A 79 -12.18 -2.05 12.57
C LYS A 79 -12.78 -3.04 11.58
N LYS A 80 -13.77 -2.57 10.81
CA LYS A 80 -14.50 -3.41 9.85
C LYS A 80 -13.91 -3.41 8.45
N TYR A 81 -13.18 -2.36 8.10
CA TYR A 81 -12.73 -2.12 6.73
C TYR A 81 -11.23 -1.83 6.68
N VAL A 82 -10.57 -2.45 5.71
CA VAL A 82 -9.20 -2.12 5.30
C VAL A 82 -9.25 -1.65 3.86
N SER A 83 -8.97 -0.37 3.65
CA SER A 83 -9.00 0.25 2.33
C SER A 83 -7.59 0.53 1.82
N LEU A 84 -7.28 0.01 0.63
CA LEU A 84 -6.05 0.28 -0.09
C LEU A 84 -6.29 1.19 -1.30
N SER A 85 -5.21 1.49 -2.01
CA SER A 85 -5.22 2.36 -3.19
C SER A 85 -4.67 1.67 -4.45
N ASN A 86 -4.80 0.33 -4.57
CA ASN A 86 -4.50 -0.33 -5.83
C ASN A 86 -5.51 0.13 -6.89
N GLU A 87 -5.02 0.38 -8.09
CA GLU A 87 -5.80 0.88 -9.21
C GLU A 87 -5.97 -0.20 -10.29
N ASN A 88 -6.63 0.14 -11.40
CA ASN A 88 -7.03 -0.83 -12.41
C ASN A 88 -5.86 -1.48 -13.16
N SER A 89 -4.76 -0.77 -13.42
CA SER A 89 -3.62 -1.31 -14.19
C SER A 89 -2.89 -2.45 -13.47
N ALA A 90 -3.08 -2.57 -12.15
CA ALA A 90 -2.55 -3.71 -11.39
C ALA A 90 -3.15 -5.07 -11.81
N ASN A 91 -4.21 -5.09 -12.62
CA ASN A 91 -4.82 -6.31 -13.16
C ASN A 91 -4.17 -6.74 -14.50
N GLU A 92 -3.34 -5.90 -15.11
CA GLU A 92 -2.80 -6.16 -16.44
C GLU A 92 -1.69 -7.20 -16.40
N SER A 93 -1.68 -8.07 -17.42
CA SER A 93 -0.57 -9.00 -17.62
C SER A 93 0.71 -8.25 -17.99
N ASN A 94 1.83 -8.72 -17.45
CA ASN A 94 3.16 -8.14 -17.72
C ASN A 94 3.87 -8.81 -18.90
N VAL A 95 3.35 -9.94 -19.38
CA VAL A 95 3.89 -10.67 -20.53
C VAL A 95 2.82 -10.68 -21.61
N LYS A 96 3.14 -10.11 -22.78
CA LYS A 96 2.21 -10.00 -23.91
C LYS A 96 1.77 -11.41 -24.36
N GLY A 97 0.47 -11.65 -24.31
CA GLY A 97 -0.12 -12.93 -24.72
C GLY A 97 -0.14 -14.01 -23.64
N GLU A 98 0.38 -13.73 -22.45
CA GLU A 98 0.41 -14.65 -21.32
C GLU A 98 -0.44 -14.09 -20.18
N ASN A 99 -1.02 -14.96 -19.37
CA ASN A 99 -1.74 -14.52 -18.15
C ASN A 99 -0.77 -14.49 -16.94
N ILE A 100 0.35 -13.76 -17.09
CA ILE A 100 1.38 -13.62 -16.05
C ILE A 100 1.36 -12.20 -15.51
N ASN A 101 0.95 -12.06 -14.26
CA ASN A 101 0.96 -10.79 -13.55
C ASN A 101 1.92 -10.85 -12.35
N HIS A 102 3.11 -10.23 -12.47
CA HIS A 102 4.08 -10.16 -11.36
C HIS A 102 3.58 -9.26 -10.21
N GLN A 103 2.52 -8.49 -10.43
CA GLN A 103 1.85 -7.69 -9.41
C GLN A 103 0.58 -8.35 -8.86
N TYR A 104 0.44 -9.68 -9.01
CA TYR A 104 -0.76 -10.43 -8.59
C TYR A 104 -1.28 -9.98 -7.21
N SER A 105 -0.41 -9.80 -6.22
CA SER A 105 -0.82 -9.36 -4.87
C SER A 105 -1.43 -7.94 -4.79
N LYS A 106 -1.49 -7.21 -5.90
CA LYS A 106 -2.18 -5.93 -6.05
C LYS A 106 -3.41 -6.04 -6.95
N SER A 107 -3.64 -7.18 -7.60
CA SER A 107 -4.75 -7.38 -8.54
C SER A 107 -6.10 -7.50 -7.83
N PHE A 108 -7.17 -7.38 -8.61
CA PHE A 108 -8.52 -7.65 -8.12
C PHE A 108 -8.74 -9.15 -7.86
N GLU A 109 -8.11 -10.01 -8.65
CA GLU A 109 -8.12 -11.45 -8.41
C GLU A 109 -7.59 -11.79 -7.02
N PHE A 110 -6.46 -11.20 -6.63
CA PHE A 110 -5.93 -11.35 -5.26
C PHE A 110 -6.90 -10.84 -4.19
N GLU A 111 -7.60 -9.73 -4.42
CA GLU A 111 -8.61 -9.23 -3.46
C GLU A 111 -9.72 -10.26 -3.26
N CYS A 112 -10.23 -10.86 -4.34
CA CYS A 112 -11.25 -11.90 -4.27
C CYS A 112 -10.73 -13.16 -3.56
N ASP A 113 -9.51 -13.60 -3.89
CA ASP A 113 -8.89 -14.78 -3.26
C ASP A 113 -8.65 -14.54 -1.77
N PHE A 114 -8.19 -13.35 -1.41
CA PHE A 114 -7.97 -12.98 -0.01
C PHE A 114 -9.29 -12.90 0.77
N GLU A 115 -10.36 -12.37 0.16
CA GLU A 115 -11.69 -12.35 0.77
C GLU A 115 -12.21 -13.78 1.00
N ASN A 116 -12.13 -14.64 -0.01
CA ASN A 116 -12.51 -16.05 0.11
C ASN A 116 -11.72 -16.77 1.20
N TYR A 117 -10.42 -16.53 1.26
CA TYR A 117 -9.55 -17.08 2.30
C TYR A 117 -9.94 -16.57 3.69
N SER A 118 -10.14 -15.27 3.83
CA SER A 118 -10.47 -14.67 5.13
C SER A 118 -11.85 -15.11 5.64
N ASP A 119 -12.84 -15.20 4.80
CA ASP A 119 -14.18 -15.67 5.15
C ASP A 119 -14.17 -17.15 5.56
N LYS A 120 -13.36 -17.97 4.90
CA LYS A 120 -13.30 -19.41 5.17
C LYS A 120 -12.46 -19.75 6.41
N TYR A 121 -11.30 -19.12 6.56
CA TYR A 121 -10.30 -19.55 7.55
C TYR A 121 -10.11 -18.58 8.70
N LEU A 122 -10.17 -17.27 8.47
CA LEU A 122 -9.95 -16.26 9.50
C LEU A 122 -11.25 -15.89 10.22
N LYS A 123 -12.37 -15.87 9.50
CA LYS A 123 -13.73 -15.66 10.04
C LYS A 123 -13.90 -14.41 10.90
N ALA A 124 -13.10 -13.37 10.64
CA ALA A 124 -13.22 -12.09 11.32
C ALA A 124 -14.09 -11.13 10.49
N PRO A 125 -14.85 -10.22 11.11
CA PRO A 125 -15.74 -9.29 10.41
C PRO A 125 -14.98 -8.11 9.80
N VAL A 126 -13.91 -8.40 9.06
CA VAL A 126 -13.06 -7.40 8.40
C VAL A 126 -13.15 -7.59 6.89
N LYS A 127 -13.38 -6.52 6.15
CA LYS A 127 -13.38 -6.50 4.68
C LYS A 127 -12.16 -5.74 4.17
N TYR A 128 -11.45 -6.36 3.21
CA TYR A 128 -10.26 -5.82 2.56
C TYR A 128 -10.57 -5.48 1.10
N PHE A 129 -10.30 -4.26 0.67
CA PHE A 129 -10.59 -3.81 -0.68
C PHE A 129 -9.71 -2.64 -1.12
N SER A 130 -9.62 -2.41 -2.42
CA SER A 130 -8.89 -1.27 -3.00
C SER A 130 -9.87 -0.22 -3.52
N PHE A 131 -9.90 0.95 -2.87
CA PHE A 131 -10.85 2.03 -3.19
C PHE A 131 -10.64 2.63 -4.59
N LEU A 132 -9.41 2.65 -5.09
CA LEU A 132 -9.10 3.20 -6.41
C LEU A 132 -9.25 2.18 -7.55
N ARG A 133 -9.69 0.96 -7.27
CA ARG A 133 -9.83 -0.12 -8.26
C ARG A 133 -10.59 0.27 -9.55
N PRO A 134 -11.68 1.07 -9.50
CA PRO A 134 -12.40 1.46 -10.71
C PRO A 134 -11.68 2.48 -11.58
N LEU A 135 -10.55 3.05 -11.12
CA LEU A 135 -9.86 4.16 -11.78
C LEU A 135 -8.57 3.68 -12.44
N ASN A 136 -8.24 4.30 -13.57
CA ASN A 136 -6.92 4.18 -14.18
C ASN A 136 -5.97 5.30 -13.70
N GLU A 137 -4.68 5.16 -13.99
CA GLU A 137 -3.64 6.12 -13.55
C GLU A 137 -3.93 7.56 -13.97
N LEU A 138 -4.42 7.79 -15.20
CA LEU A 138 -4.72 9.13 -15.69
C LEU A 138 -5.90 9.77 -14.94
N GLN A 139 -6.94 8.99 -14.63
CA GLN A 139 -8.06 9.45 -13.82
C GLN A 139 -7.62 9.79 -12.39
N ILE A 140 -6.73 8.98 -11.81
CA ILE A 140 -6.15 9.24 -10.49
C ILE A 140 -5.30 10.51 -10.52
N ALA A 141 -4.45 10.71 -11.54
CA ALA A 141 -3.66 11.92 -11.71
C ALA A 141 -4.54 13.17 -11.82
N LYS A 142 -5.65 13.08 -12.59
CA LYS A 142 -6.65 14.17 -12.70
C LYS A 142 -7.33 14.48 -11.38
N LEU A 143 -7.64 13.48 -10.57
CA LEU A 143 -8.20 13.69 -9.24
C LEU A 143 -7.16 14.29 -8.29
N PHE A 144 -5.95 13.74 -8.29
CA PHE A 144 -4.87 14.21 -7.44
C PHE A 144 -4.44 15.66 -7.73
N SER A 145 -4.51 16.10 -8.99
CA SER A 145 -4.18 17.49 -9.36
C SER A 145 -5.03 18.55 -8.65
N LYS A 146 -6.19 18.17 -8.12
CA LYS A 146 -7.07 19.06 -7.35
C LYS A 146 -6.65 19.20 -5.87
N HIS A 147 -5.72 18.40 -5.41
CA HIS A 147 -5.29 18.35 -4.00
C HIS A 147 -3.93 19.03 -3.83
N GLU A 148 -3.86 20.33 -4.10
CA GLU A 148 -2.63 21.14 -4.14
C GLU A 148 -1.77 21.04 -2.88
N LYS A 149 -2.38 20.85 -1.70
CA LYS A 149 -1.66 20.73 -0.42
C LYS A 149 -0.65 19.58 -0.39
N TYR A 150 -0.80 18.58 -1.25
CA TYR A 150 0.14 17.45 -1.34
C TYR A 150 1.25 17.65 -2.37
N HIS A 151 1.11 18.57 -3.33
CA HIS A 151 2.02 18.68 -4.48
C HIS A 151 3.48 18.94 -4.09
N HIS A 152 3.71 19.57 -2.94
CA HIS A 152 5.07 19.84 -2.44
C HIS A 152 5.64 18.75 -1.55
N VAL A 153 4.80 17.76 -1.16
CA VAL A 153 5.16 16.74 -0.17
C VAL A 153 5.19 15.35 -0.79
N PHE A 154 4.21 15.01 -1.67
CA PHE A 154 4.10 13.67 -2.21
C PHE A 154 5.34 13.26 -3.00
N LYS A 155 5.60 11.97 -3.01
CA LYS A 155 6.72 11.36 -3.74
C LYS A 155 6.25 10.06 -4.36
N SER A 156 6.53 9.88 -5.66
CA SER A 156 6.12 8.70 -6.43
C SER A 156 7.30 7.96 -7.08
N CYS A 157 8.53 8.49 -6.96
CA CYS A 157 9.70 7.90 -7.60
C CYS A 157 10.32 6.76 -6.78
N ASN A 158 10.36 5.56 -7.34
CA ASN A 158 10.97 4.38 -6.69
C ASN A 158 12.50 4.52 -6.54
N VAL A 159 13.18 5.21 -7.44
CA VAL A 159 14.62 5.44 -7.37
C VAL A 159 14.94 6.50 -6.32
N GLY A 160 14.22 7.61 -6.33
CA GLY A 160 14.39 8.69 -5.35
C GLY A 160 14.03 8.29 -3.92
N SER A 161 13.23 7.23 -3.73
CA SER A 161 12.83 6.76 -2.41
C SER A 161 13.93 6.06 -1.60
N LYS A 162 15.06 5.71 -2.23
CA LYS A 162 16.18 5.02 -1.59
C LYS A 162 17.14 5.96 -0.84
N GLY A 163 17.09 7.27 -1.10
CA GLY A 163 17.92 8.28 -0.46
C GLY A 163 17.18 9.08 0.62
N GLU A 164 17.92 9.64 1.58
CA GLU A 164 17.35 10.55 2.60
C GLU A 164 16.82 11.85 1.96
N ASN A 165 17.51 12.35 0.94
CA ASN A 165 17.11 13.52 0.17
C ASN A 165 16.39 13.09 -1.09
N TRP A 166 15.07 13.12 -1.06
CA TRP A 166 14.24 12.87 -2.21
C TRP A 166 14.41 13.98 -3.25
N ILE A 167 15.30 13.77 -4.20
CA ILE A 167 15.41 14.63 -5.37
C ILE A 167 14.26 14.22 -6.31
N ARG A 168 13.56 15.19 -6.87
CA ARG A 168 12.63 14.94 -7.98
C ARG A 168 13.44 14.30 -9.11
N CYS A 169 13.28 13.01 -9.30
CA CYS A 169 13.85 12.33 -10.45
C CYS A 169 12.94 12.65 -11.65
N CYS A 170 13.46 13.48 -12.59
CA CYS A 170 12.73 13.82 -13.80
C CYS A 170 12.83 12.72 -14.88
N ASN A 171 13.40 11.56 -14.56
CA ASN A 171 13.66 10.48 -15.53
C ASN A 171 12.56 9.39 -15.57
N CYS A 172 11.49 9.52 -14.79
CA CYS A 172 10.36 8.60 -14.83
C CYS A 172 9.23 9.19 -15.64
#